data_44b185494a0792d55e4b16fed0e7e70f
#
_entry.id   44b185494a0792d55e4b16fed0e7e70f
#
_cell.length_a   1.000
_cell.length_b   1.000
_cell.length_c   1.000
_cell.angle_alpha   90.00
_cell.angle_beta   90.00
_cell.angle_gamma   90.00
#
_symmetry.space_group_name_H-M   'P 1'
#
loop_
_entity.id
_entity.type
_entity.pdbx_description
1 polymer ?
#
loop_
_entity_poly.entity_id
_entity_poly.type
_entity_poly.pdbx_seq_one_letter_code
_entity_poly.pdbx_strand_id
1 'polypeptide(L)'
;MEKLKRASEIIKGRTASGEYKNQYCVLAQEDLDGRLTAAVITPSTSDGIRQLTFCSGVGSNWAKRAERDNRAAVCFSSEEYSITLRGKLEILTDAATKQENWYSGLENHFSGADDPHYCVLRFTTEKYKLFVDWEETEGSL
;
A
#
# COMPACT_ATOMS: atom_id res chain seq x y z
N MET A 1 20.71 -7.03 4.45
CA MET A 1 19.99 -6.48 5.61
C MET A 1 19.92 -4.96 5.60
N GLU A 2 21.01 -4.28 5.27
CA GLU A 2 20.98 -2.81 5.16
C GLU A 2 20.03 -2.32 4.08
N LYS A 3 19.95 -3.01 2.94
CA LYS A 3 19.03 -2.63 1.85
C LYS A 3 17.57 -2.74 2.26
N LEU A 4 17.22 -3.78 3.03
CA LEU A 4 15.87 -3.94 3.57
C LEU A 4 15.53 -2.81 4.55
N LYS A 5 16.47 -2.47 5.42
CA LYS A 5 16.29 -1.38 6.36
C LYS A 5 16.12 -0.05 5.63
N ARG A 6 16.96 0.22 4.64
CA ARG A 6 16.89 1.44 3.84
C ARG A 6 15.57 1.53 3.08
N ALA A 7 15.14 0.44 2.46
CA ALA A 7 13.85 0.38 1.77
C ALA A 7 12.69 0.63 2.73
N SER A 8 12.74 0.04 3.94
CA SER A 8 11.70 0.26 4.96
C SER A 8 11.61 1.72 5.38
N GLU A 9 12.75 2.41 5.54
CA GLU A 9 12.79 3.83 5.86
C GLU A 9 12.19 4.68 4.74
N ILE A 10 12.50 4.36 3.50
CA ILE A 10 11.94 5.05 2.33
C ILE A 10 10.41 4.90 2.32
N ILE A 11 9.91 3.69 2.49
CA ILE A 11 8.47 3.42 2.48
C ILE A 11 7.75 4.19 3.59
N LYS A 12 8.31 4.19 4.80
CA LYS A 12 7.74 4.93 5.93
C LYS A 12 7.62 6.42 5.63
N GLY A 13 8.60 6.99 4.95
CA GLY A 13 8.57 8.40 4.55
C GLY A 13 7.52 8.72 3.49
N ARG A 14 7.01 7.72 2.79
CA ARG A 14 6.06 7.87 1.68
C ARG A 14 4.63 7.49 2.04
N THR A 15 4.32 7.41 3.32
CA THR A 15 2.94 7.23 3.80
C THR A 15 2.28 8.59 4.05
N ALA A 16 0.97 8.59 4.33
CA ALA A 16 0.21 9.81 4.59
C ALA A 16 0.76 10.63 5.76
N SER A 17 1.43 10.00 6.73
CA SER A 17 2.07 10.66 7.86
C SER A 17 3.58 10.82 7.70
N GLY A 18 4.11 10.49 6.52
CA GLY A 18 5.54 10.53 6.24
C GLY A 18 6.06 11.93 5.93
N GLU A 19 7.37 12.03 5.82
CA GLU A 19 8.07 13.31 5.62
C GLU A 19 8.24 13.70 4.14
N TYR A 20 8.14 12.73 3.22
CA TYR A 20 8.36 13.00 1.82
C TYR A 20 7.14 13.69 1.19
N LYS A 21 7.40 14.54 0.18
CA LYS A 21 6.34 15.25 -0.52
C LYS A 21 5.48 14.33 -1.36
N ASN A 22 6.09 13.32 -2.00
CA ASN A 22 5.39 12.36 -2.85
C ASN A 22 4.95 11.15 -2.02
N GLN A 23 3.85 11.32 -1.28
CA GLN A 23 3.28 10.30 -0.41
C GLN A 23 2.36 9.37 -1.21
N TYR A 24 2.91 8.67 -2.19
CA TYR A 24 2.14 7.74 -3.00
C TYR A 24 3.04 6.63 -3.55
N CYS A 25 2.40 5.56 -3.93
CA CYS A 25 3.02 4.44 -4.63
C CYS A 25 2.10 4.01 -5.77
N VAL A 26 2.53 3.05 -6.54
CA VAL A 26 1.68 2.37 -7.52
C VAL A 26 1.22 1.06 -6.92
N LEU A 27 -0.09 0.83 -6.95
CA LEU A 27 -0.70 -0.44 -6.54
C LEU A 27 -1.24 -1.12 -7.80
N ALA A 28 -0.84 -2.36 -8.00
CA ALA A 28 -1.22 -3.16 -9.16
C ALA A 28 -2.03 -4.39 -8.74
N GLN A 29 -3.06 -4.70 -9.52
CA GLN A 29 -3.95 -5.83 -9.27
C GLN A 29 -4.39 -6.45 -10.61
N GLU A 30 -5.01 -7.61 -10.54
CA GLU A 30 -5.78 -8.12 -11.67
C GLU A 30 -7.16 -7.46 -11.63
N ASP A 31 -7.55 -6.83 -12.73
CA ASP A 31 -8.84 -6.19 -12.86
C ASP A 31 -9.95 -7.23 -13.06
N LEU A 32 -11.20 -6.77 -12.90
CA LEU A 32 -12.38 -7.64 -12.98
C LEU A 32 -12.58 -8.28 -14.36
N ASP A 33 -11.96 -7.72 -15.40
CA ASP A 33 -11.95 -8.29 -16.74
C ASP A 33 -10.79 -9.26 -16.99
N GLY A 34 -9.99 -9.58 -15.98
CA GLY A 34 -8.86 -10.48 -16.08
C GLY A 34 -7.56 -9.86 -16.55
N ARG A 35 -7.55 -8.58 -16.87
CA ARG A 35 -6.34 -7.85 -17.28
C ARG A 35 -5.64 -7.26 -16.07
N LEU A 36 -4.37 -6.98 -16.22
CA LEU A 36 -3.62 -6.29 -15.16
C LEU A 36 -3.93 -4.79 -15.21
N THR A 37 -4.03 -4.18 -14.04
CA THR A 37 -4.24 -2.74 -13.91
C THR A 37 -3.36 -2.19 -12.79
N ALA A 38 -3.07 -0.90 -12.84
CA ALA A 38 -2.26 -0.22 -11.84
C ALA A 38 -2.65 1.25 -11.77
N ALA A 39 -2.58 1.82 -10.58
CA ALA A 39 -2.79 3.25 -10.39
C ALA A 39 -2.07 3.71 -9.12
N VAL A 40 -1.91 5.02 -8.98
CA VAL A 40 -1.29 5.60 -7.79
C VAL A 40 -2.27 5.61 -6.63
N ILE A 41 -1.74 5.41 -5.44
CA ILE A 41 -2.50 5.45 -4.20
C ILE A 41 -1.55 5.86 -3.07
N THR A 42 -2.05 6.56 -2.07
CA THR A 42 -1.27 6.94 -0.88
C THR A 42 -1.44 5.89 0.20
N PRO A 43 -0.35 5.25 0.67
CA PRO A 43 -0.45 4.37 1.83
C PRO A 43 -0.75 5.20 3.08
N SER A 44 -1.60 4.69 3.96
CA SER A 44 -1.89 5.37 5.23
C SER A 44 -0.78 5.13 6.25
N THR A 45 -0.40 3.87 6.44
CA THR A 45 0.69 3.49 7.36
C THR A 45 1.54 2.39 6.75
N SER A 46 2.69 2.12 7.34
CA SER A 46 3.53 0.99 6.96
C SER A 46 4.27 0.41 8.16
N ASP A 47 4.51 -0.90 8.10
CA ASP A 47 5.50 -1.57 8.93
C ASP A 47 6.70 -1.89 8.02
N GLY A 48 7.39 -0.84 7.59
CA GLY A 48 8.48 -0.93 6.64
C GLY A 48 8.04 -1.63 5.36
N ILE A 49 8.83 -2.59 4.88
CA ILE A 49 8.49 -3.36 3.69
C ILE A 49 7.53 -4.52 3.97
N ARG A 50 7.27 -4.84 5.24
CA ARG A 50 6.46 -6.01 5.61
C ARG A 50 4.99 -5.83 5.29
N GLN A 51 4.45 -4.68 5.67
CA GLN A 51 3.02 -4.39 5.52
C GLN A 51 2.81 -2.92 5.17
N LEU A 52 1.77 -2.70 4.40
CA LEU A 52 1.27 -1.38 4.03
C LEU A 52 -0.25 -1.39 4.17
N THR A 53 -0.81 -0.27 4.60
CA THR A 53 -2.26 -0.12 4.64
C THR A 53 -2.69 1.02 3.74
N PHE A 54 -3.88 0.88 3.16
CA PHE A 54 -4.48 1.88 2.29
C PHE A 54 -5.91 2.10 2.74
N CYS A 55 -6.37 3.34 2.73
CA CYS A 55 -7.77 3.67 3.02
C CYS A 55 -8.56 3.66 1.71
N SER A 56 -9.72 3.00 1.72
CA SER A 56 -10.54 2.85 0.52
C SER A 56 -12.01 2.70 0.91
N GLY A 57 -12.88 2.59 -0.08
CA GLY A 57 -14.30 2.29 0.13
C GLY A 57 -14.59 0.82 -0.08
N VAL A 58 -15.58 0.29 0.66
CA VAL A 58 -16.00 -1.12 0.51
C VAL A 58 -16.54 -1.42 -0.88
N GLY A 59 -17.05 -0.43 -1.58
CA GLY A 59 -17.52 -0.56 -2.95
C GLY A 59 -16.52 -0.12 -4.01
N SER A 60 -15.29 0.20 -3.62
CA SER A 60 -14.26 0.64 -4.57
C SER A 60 -13.80 -0.49 -5.48
N ASN A 61 -13.25 -0.14 -6.63
CA ASN A 61 -12.67 -1.14 -7.52
C ASN A 61 -11.49 -1.85 -6.88
N TRP A 62 -10.71 -1.16 -6.04
CA TRP A 62 -9.63 -1.76 -5.27
C TRP A 62 -10.14 -2.92 -4.40
N ALA A 63 -11.22 -2.67 -3.64
CA ALA A 63 -11.82 -3.67 -2.77
C ALA A 63 -12.44 -4.82 -3.56
N LYS A 64 -13.17 -4.51 -4.63
CA LYS A 64 -13.80 -5.53 -5.49
C LYS A 64 -12.75 -6.44 -6.13
N ARG A 65 -11.64 -5.89 -6.60
CA ARG A 65 -10.54 -6.67 -7.16
C ARG A 65 -9.92 -7.58 -6.11
N ALA A 66 -9.69 -7.05 -4.91
CA ALA A 66 -9.11 -7.81 -3.81
C ALA A 66 -10.00 -8.97 -3.36
N GLU A 67 -11.32 -8.80 -3.37
CA GLU A 67 -12.27 -9.87 -3.05
C GLU A 67 -12.19 -11.02 -4.04
N ARG A 68 -12.01 -10.69 -5.31
CA ARG A 68 -11.96 -11.70 -6.37
C ARG A 68 -10.61 -12.39 -6.42
N ASP A 69 -9.52 -11.62 -6.33
CA ASP A 69 -8.15 -12.11 -6.36
C ASP A 69 -7.32 -11.17 -5.50
N ASN A 70 -6.82 -11.67 -4.39
CA ASN A 70 -6.12 -10.84 -3.42
C ASN A 70 -4.65 -10.59 -3.75
N ARG A 71 -4.13 -11.13 -4.85
CA ARG A 71 -2.75 -10.85 -5.26
C ARG A 71 -2.59 -9.41 -5.69
N ALA A 72 -1.48 -8.82 -5.28
CA ALA A 72 -1.19 -7.43 -5.59
C ALA A 72 0.31 -7.19 -5.62
N ALA A 73 0.69 -6.09 -6.25
CA ALA A 73 2.06 -5.61 -6.23
C ALA A 73 2.07 -4.12 -5.93
N VAL A 74 3.09 -3.67 -5.23
CA VAL A 74 3.27 -2.28 -4.86
C VAL A 74 4.64 -1.83 -5.36
N CYS A 75 4.71 -0.65 -5.95
CA CYS A 75 5.97 -0.09 -6.43
C CYS A 75 6.15 1.33 -5.92
N PHE A 76 7.30 1.57 -5.27
CA PHE A 76 7.78 2.89 -4.91
C PHE A 76 8.99 3.20 -5.78
N SER A 77 9.02 4.36 -6.40
CA SER A 77 10.14 4.74 -7.24
C SER A 77 10.51 6.21 -7.11
N SER A 78 11.75 6.50 -7.41
CA SER A 78 12.28 7.84 -7.62
C SER A 78 13.43 7.71 -8.59
N GLU A 79 14.18 8.80 -8.81
CA GLU A 79 15.39 8.75 -9.63
C GLU A 79 16.48 7.88 -9.00
N GLU A 80 16.43 7.66 -7.69
CA GLU A 80 17.49 7.01 -6.91
C GLU A 80 17.18 5.58 -6.50
N TYR A 81 15.92 5.16 -6.55
CA TYR A 81 15.54 3.83 -6.10
C TYR A 81 14.31 3.30 -6.81
N SER A 82 14.15 1.98 -6.75
CA SER A 82 12.94 1.29 -7.17
C SER A 82 12.68 0.15 -6.20
N ILE A 83 11.49 0.13 -5.60
CA ILE A 83 11.10 -0.86 -4.61
C ILE A 83 9.83 -1.53 -5.10
N THR A 84 9.90 -2.80 -5.45
CA THR A 84 8.73 -3.58 -5.88
C THR A 84 8.46 -4.66 -4.86
N LEU A 85 7.24 -4.67 -4.34
CA LEU A 85 6.77 -5.65 -3.37
C LEU A 85 5.64 -6.43 -4.01
N ARG A 86 5.66 -7.76 -3.88
CA ARG A 86 4.56 -8.64 -4.33
C ARG A 86 3.98 -9.34 -3.12
N GLY A 87 2.68 -9.41 -3.05
CA GLY A 87 2.01 -10.01 -1.90
C GLY A 87 0.50 -10.06 -2.08
N LYS A 88 -0.21 -9.90 -0.96
CA LYS A 88 -1.66 -10.05 -0.91
C LYS A 88 -2.32 -8.92 -0.16
N LEU A 89 -3.54 -8.59 -0.60
CA LEU A 89 -4.40 -7.60 0.05
C LEU A 89 -5.46 -8.30 0.89
N GLU A 90 -5.77 -7.69 2.03
CA GLU A 90 -6.83 -8.12 2.92
C GLU A 90 -7.72 -6.91 3.20
N ILE A 91 -9.04 -7.11 3.17
CA ILE A 91 -10.01 -6.02 3.42
C ILE A 91 -10.38 -6.06 4.91
N LEU A 92 -10.14 -4.95 5.61
CA LEU A 92 -10.40 -4.83 7.04
C LEU A 92 -11.47 -3.78 7.30
N THR A 93 -12.44 -4.14 8.10
CA THR A 93 -13.59 -3.28 8.42
C THR A 93 -13.78 -3.05 9.93
N ASP A 94 -12.89 -3.60 10.76
CA ASP A 94 -12.99 -3.43 12.20
C ASP A 94 -12.67 -2.00 12.63
N ALA A 95 -13.34 -1.55 13.67
CA ALA A 95 -13.28 -0.16 14.13
C ALA A 95 -11.86 0.28 14.50
N ALA A 96 -11.10 -0.58 15.17
CA ALA A 96 -9.74 -0.24 15.61
C ALA A 96 -8.82 0.04 14.43
N THR A 97 -8.81 -0.84 13.41
CA THR A 97 -7.99 -0.66 12.22
C THR A 97 -8.40 0.58 11.44
N LYS A 98 -9.69 0.81 11.28
CA LYS A 98 -10.20 1.99 10.59
C LYS A 98 -9.78 3.28 11.30
N GLN A 99 -9.84 3.31 12.61
CA GLN A 99 -9.43 4.47 13.40
C GLN A 99 -7.92 4.72 13.31
N GLU A 100 -7.11 3.68 13.40
CA GLU A 100 -5.65 3.79 13.31
C GLU A 100 -5.18 4.34 11.98
N ASN A 101 -5.90 4.07 10.91
CA ASN A 101 -5.51 4.43 9.55
C ASN A 101 -6.15 5.71 9.04
N TRP A 102 -7.03 6.32 9.83
CA TRP A 102 -7.69 7.57 9.46
C TRP A 102 -6.67 8.71 9.43
N TYR A 103 -6.68 9.51 8.38
CA TYR A 103 -5.83 10.70 8.29
C TYR A 103 -6.56 11.87 7.63
N SER A 104 -6.05 13.08 7.82
CA SER A 104 -6.64 14.30 7.29
C SER A 104 -6.74 14.29 5.77
N GLY A 105 -7.89 14.64 5.26
CA GLY A 105 -8.23 14.58 3.83
C GLY A 105 -9.23 13.48 3.52
N LEU A 106 -9.30 12.42 4.32
CA LEU A 106 -10.27 11.34 4.13
C LEU A 106 -11.71 11.83 4.33
N GLU A 107 -11.92 12.89 5.10
CA GLU A 107 -13.24 13.49 5.30
C GLU A 107 -13.85 14.06 4.01
N ASN A 108 -13.07 14.20 2.95
CA ASN A 108 -13.58 14.56 1.63
C ASN A 108 -14.32 13.41 0.95
N HIS A 109 -14.13 12.19 1.45
CA HIS A 109 -14.68 10.96 0.85
C HIS A 109 -15.59 10.19 1.82
N PHE A 110 -15.37 10.32 3.12
CA PHE A 110 -16.08 9.57 4.15
C PHE A 110 -16.50 10.51 5.28
N SER A 111 -17.58 10.16 5.97
CA SER A 111 -18.12 10.98 7.07
C SER A 111 -17.22 10.94 8.32
N GLY A 112 -16.42 9.93 8.47
CA GLY A 112 -15.50 9.76 9.59
C GLY A 112 -14.92 8.34 9.59
N ALA A 113 -14.09 8.03 10.58
CA ALA A 113 -13.47 6.73 10.70
C ALA A 113 -14.48 5.59 10.94
N ASP A 114 -15.68 5.94 11.40
CA ASP A 114 -16.79 5.00 11.64
C ASP A 114 -17.75 4.87 10.46
N ASP A 115 -17.47 5.55 9.34
CA ASP A 115 -18.30 5.46 8.15
C ASP A 115 -18.35 4.00 7.65
N PRO A 116 -19.56 3.41 7.50
CA PRO A 116 -19.67 2.01 7.07
C PRO A 116 -19.17 1.77 5.64
N HIS A 117 -19.02 2.82 4.84
CA HIS A 117 -18.48 2.72 3.47
C HIS A 117 -16.95 2.75 3.43
N TYR A 118 -16.30 3.10 4.53
CA TYR A 118 -14.86 3.16 4.64
C TYR A 118 -14.29 1.80 5.07
N CYS A 119 -13.22 1.37 4.42
CA CYS A 119 -12.46 0.18 4.80
C CYS A 119 -10.97 0.44 4.67
N VAL A 120 -10.18 -0.48 5.23
CA VAL A 120 -8.73 -0.46 5.10
C VAL A 120 -8.31 -1.69 4.30
N LEU A 121 -7.42 -1.49 3.34
CA LEU A 121 -6.78 -2.59 2.60
C LEU A 121 -5.39 -2.77 3.20
N ARG A 122 -5.09 -3.97 3.68
CA ARG A 122 -3.76 -4.29 4.21
C ARG A 122 -3.02 -5.17 3.22
N PHE A 123 -1.88 -4.67 2.75
CA PHE A 123 -0.98 -5.40 1.89
C PHE A 123 0.10 -6.06 2.74
N THR A 124 0.29 -7.36 2.57
CA THR A 124 1.35 -8.11 3.24
C THR A 124 2.32 -8.60 2.17
N THR A 125 3.59 -8.23 2.33
CA THR A 125 4.64 -8.56 1.37
C THR A 125 5.07 -10.01 1.50
N GLU A 126 5.15 -10.70 0.36
CA GLU A 126 5.69 -12.06 0.26
C GLU A 126 7.07 -12.06 -0.37
N LYS A 127 7.25 -11.25 -1.42
CA LYS A 127 8.53 -11.15 -2.15
C LYS A 127 8.85 -9.69 -2.42
N TYR A 128 10.13 -9.39 -2.46
CA TYR A 128 10.61 -8.04 -2.76
C TYR A 128 11.70 -8.06 -3.81
N LYS A 129 11.77 -6.98 -4.59
CA LYS A 129 12.88 -6.69 -5.49
C LYS A 129 13.23 -5.21 -5.30
N LEU A 130 14.45 -4.95 -4.88
CA LEU A 130 14.91 -3.62 -4.52
C LEU A 130 16.05 -3.18 -5.43
N PHE A 131 15.99 -1.93 -5.86
CA PHE A 131 17.15 -1.22 -6.37
C PHE A 131 17.35 -0.02 -5.45
N VAL A 132 18.28 -0.13 -4.52
CA VAL A 132 18.53 0.86 -3.48
C VAL A 132 20.04 0.99 -3.31
N ASP A 133 20.50 2.24 -3.19
CA ASP A 133 21.94 2.55 -3.09
C ASP A 133 22.74 1.91 -4.24
N TRP A 134 22.17 1.97 -5.47
CA TRP A 134 22.81 1.49 -6.70
C TRP A 134 23.07 -0.01 -6.74
N GLU A 135 22.37 -0.79 -5.93
CA GLU A 135 22.46 -2.25 -5.90
C GLU A 135 21.10 -2.91 -5.97
N GLU A 136 21.03 -4.01 -6.70
CA GLU A 136 19.83 -4.84 -6.75
C GLU A 136 19.87 -5.90 -5.64
N THR A 137 18.72 -6.12 -5.02
CA THR A 137 18.54 -7.16 -3.99
C THR A 137 17.14 -7.71 -4.14
N GLU A 138 16.99 -9.01 -4.08
CA GLU A 138 15.66 -9.63 -4.09
C GLU A 138 15.59 -10.79 -3.11
N GLY A 139 14.38 -11.09 -2.66
CA GLY A 139 14.17 -12.17 -1.70
C GLY A 139 12.71 -12.31 -1.30
N SER A 140 12.51 -13.07 -0.24
CA SER A 140 11.19 -13.36 0.33
C SER A 140 11.14 -12.97 1.79
N LEU A 141 9.94 -12.64 2.27
CA LEU A 141 9.69 -12.38 3.69
C LEU A 141 8.90 -13.53 4.31
#